data_8dc2e3a8dab630c10c7a0f9fb3b6d53f
#
_entry.id   8dc2e3a8dab630c10c7a0f9fb3b6d53f
#
_cell.length_a   1.000
_cell.length_b   1.000
_cell.length_c   1.000
_cell.angle_alpha   90.00
_cell.angle_beta   90.00
_cell.angle_gamma   90.00
#
_symmetry.space_group_name_H-M   'P 1'
#
loop_
_entity.id
_entity.type
_entity.pdbx_description
1 polymer ?
#
loop_
_entity_poly.entity_id
_entity_poly.type
_entity_poly.pdbx_seq_one_letter_code
_entity_poly.pdbx_strand_id
1 'polypeptide(L)'
;MRITYYGHSCFLLEVGQGEKKYKLLFDPFVTGNPTAEKHGISVQTLSSERPDYIFLSHAHGDHSGDAEAVSQKTGAPIIGVWEIYDYYQKRGCQAVGMNVGGTFYGPEKAGADFSVKLVPAIHTSSFPDGTYGGVPVGFVISDGTQTIYYAGDTALTVEMELVAERYQLDLAILPIGGHFTMDVEDAVEAALLLDVSHVMGVHYNTFPPIAISDEDAKKAFDEVGVTLHLLAVGKAWEVPKEQNGQEG
;
A
#
# COMPACT_ATOMS: atom_id res chain seq x y z
N MET A 1 -13.30 -6.04 2.00
CA MET A 1 -12.36 -4.97 2.42
C MET A 1 -12.78 -3.64 1.81
N ARG A 2 -12.38 -2.50 2.42
CA ARG A 2 -12.70 -1.16 1.93
C ARG A 2 -11.47 -0.28 1.99
N ILE A 3 -11.19 0.48 0.92
CA ILE A 3 -10.05 1.39 0.81
C ILE A 3 -10.55 2.84 0.80
N THR A 4 -9.87 3.73 1.54
CA THR A 4 -9.97 5.18 1.38
C THR A 4 -8.62 5.70 0.94
N TYR A 5 -8.56 6.27 -0.27
CA TYR A 5 -7.34 6.78 -0.87
C TYR A 5 -7.12 8.25 -0.50
N TYR A 6 -5.92 8.62 -0.07
CA TYR A 6 -5.57 9.97 0.36
C TYR A 6 -4.60 10.70 -0.57
N GLY A 7 -4.22 10.07 -1.67
CA GLY A 7 -3.29 10.61 -2.66
C GLY A 7 -1.90 9.98 -2.56
N HIS A 8 -1.17 10.01 -3.65
CA HIS A 8 0.15 9.40 -3.85
C HIS A 8 0.12 7.89 -3.56
N SER A 9 0.74 7.43 -2.49
CA SER A 9 0.68 6.04 -2.01
C SER A 9 -0.02 5.90 -0.66
N CYS A 10 -0.62 7.00 -0.15
CA CYS A 10 -1.30 7.01 1.14
C CYS A 10 -2.74 6.50 1.02
N PHE A 11 -3.06 5.44 1.74
CA PHE A 11 -4.42 4.91 1.83
C PHE A 11 -4.69 4.23 3.17
N LEU A 12 -5.96 4.21 3.55
CA LEU A 12 -6.49 3.45 4.68
C LEU A 12 -7.22 2.22 4.15
N LEU A 13 -6.87 1.04 4.66
CA LEU A 13 -7.52 -0.22 4.37
C LEU A 13 -8.29 -0.71 5.60
N GLU A 14 -9.60 -0.89 5.46
CA GLU A 14 -10.41 -1.56 6.47
C GLU A 14 -10.47 -3.06 6.16
N VAL A 15 -10.01 -3.88 7.12
CA VAL A 15 -9.94 -5.35 7.03
C VAL A 15 -10.73 -6.00 8.15
N GLY A 16 -10.99 -7.30 8.02
CA GLY A 16 -11.65 -8.12 9.04
C GLY A 16 -13.10 -8.44 8.71
N GLN A 17 -13.68 -9.34 9.49
CA GLN A 17 -14.98 -9.95 9.22
C GLN A 17 -16.04 -9.56 10.26
N GLY A 18 -17.29 -9.49 9.82
CA GLY A 18 -18.42 -9.19 10.69
C GLY A 18 -18.28 -7.84 11.38
N GLU A 19 -18.43 -7.83 12.71
CA GLU A 19 -18.33 -6.61 13.54
C GLU A 19 -16.90 -6.23 13.87
N LYS A 20 -15.93 -7.14 13.70
CA LYS A 20 -14.51 -6.89 13.95
C LYS A 20 -13.87 -6.29 12.71
N LYS A 21 -13.61 -5.01 12.76
CA LYS A 21 -12.92 -4.25 11.71
C LYS A 21 -11.68 -3.58 12.27
N TYR A 22 -10.62 -3.60 11.46
CA TYR A 22 -9.35 -2.95 11.76
C TYR A 22 -9.01 -1.99 10.64
N LYS A 23 -8.39 -0.88 11.00
CA LYS A 23 -7.96 0.17 10.08
C LYS A 23 -6.44 0.15 9.96
N LEU A 24 -5.95 -0.21 8.79
CA LEU A 24 -4.54 -0.26 8.45
C LEU A 24 -4.21 0.95 7.58
N LEU A 25 -3.38 1.87 8.06
CA LEU A 25 -2.92 3.03 7.30
C LEU A 25 -1.59 2.68 6.64
N PHE A 26 -1.51 2.83 5.33
CA PHE A 26 -0.31 2.60 4.55
C PHE A 26 0.30 3.92 4.09
N ASP A 27 1.64 4.00 4.21
CA ASP A 27 2.51 5.05 3.68
C ASP A 27 1.95 6.48 3.85
N PRO A 28 1.75 6.93 5.11
CA PRO A 28 1.13 8.22 5.40
C PRO A 28 2.02 9.39 4.96
N PHE A 29 1.65 9.99 3.84
CA PHE A 29 2.23 11.20 3.29
C PHE A 29 1.12 12.12 2.77
N VAL A 30 0.82 13.15 3.52
CA VAL A 30 -0.21 14.15 3.20
C VAL A 30 0.32 15.59 3.35
N THR A 31 1.31 15.80 4.23
CA THR A 31 1.99 17.08 4.38
C THR A 31 2.99 17.28 3.23
N GLY A 32 2.83 18.36 2.47
CA GLY A 32 3.63 18.59 1.25
C GLY A 32 3.23 17.71 0.06
N ASN A 33 2.09 17.02 0.15
CA ASN A 33 1.47 16.27 -0.94
C ASN A 33 0.43 17.16 -1.64
N PRO A 34 0.72 17.70 -2.84
CA PRO A 34 -0.19 18.64 -3.51
C PRO A 34 -1.58 18.06 -3.77
N THR A 35 -1.66 16.75 -4.03
CA THR A 35 -2.93 16.05 -4.29
C THR A 35 -3.75 15.97 -3.00
N ALA A 36 -3.15 15.61 -1.88
CA ALA A 36 -3.83 15.56 -0.59
C ALA A 36 -4.28 16.96 -0.12
N GLU A 37 -3.38 17.93 -0.19
CA GLU A 37 -3.63 19.33 0.23
C GLU A 37 -4.77 19.97 -0.57
N LYS A 38 -4.83 19.75 -1.88
CA LYS A 38 -5.92 20.22 -2.75
C LYS A 38 -7.30 19.73 -2.30
N HIS A 39 -7.35 18.55 -1.66
CA HIS A 39 -8.60 17.95 -1.16
C HIS A 39 -8.82 18.18 0.34
N GLY A 40 -7.97 19.00 0.99
CA GLY A 40 -8.08 19.31 2.42
C GLY A 40 -7.70 18.14 3.33
N ILE A 41 -6.97 17.15 2.81
CA ILE A 41 -6.47 16.02 3.59
C ILE A 41 -5.21 16.45 4.36
N SER A 42 -5.15 16.08 5.62
CA SER A 42 -4.07 16.47 6.53
C SER A 42 -3.77 15.36 7.54
N VAL A 43 -2.71 15.51 8.32
CA VAL A 43 -2.41 14.63 9.47
C VAL A 43 -3.60 14.51 10.41
N GLN A 44 -4.38 15.60 10.59
CA GLN A 44 -5.58 15.55 11.43
C GLN A 44 -6.66 14.67 10.81
N THR A 45 -6.82 14.68 9.49
CA THR A 45 -7.74 13.77 8.77
C THR A 45 -7.35 12.32 9.04
N LEU A 46 -6.08 11.94 8.80
CA LEU A 46 -5.58 10.59 9.03
C LEU A 46 -5.73 10.16 10.50
N SER A 47 -5.41 11.06 11.44
CA SER A 47 -5.52 10.77 12.87
C SER A 47 -6.97 10.60 13.34
N SER A 48 -7.92 11.33 12.73
CA SER A 48 -9.35 11.21 13.04
C SER A 48 -9.94 9.87 12.59
N GLU A 49 -9.32 9.21 11.61
CA GLU A 49 -9.66 7.84 11.22
C GLU A 49 -9.34 6.81 12.30
N ARG A 50 -8.44 7.14 13.24
CA ARG A 50 -7.98 6.26 14.32
C ARG A 50 -7.46 4.93 13.77
N PRO A 51 -6.40 4.93 12.94
CA PRO A 51 -5.82 3.69 12.47
C PRO A 51 -5.37 2.82 13.65
N ASP A 52 -5.57 1.51 13.54
CA ASP A 52 -5.08 0.54 14.51
C ASP A 52 -3.59 0.25 14.30
N TYR A 53 -3.13 0.33 13.04
CA TYR A 53 -1.74 0.08 12.64
C TYR A 53 -1.34 1.01 11.49
N ILE A 54 -0.04 1.35 11.44
CA ILE A 54 0.58 2.11 10.35
C ILE A 54 1.64 1.21 9.71
N PHE A 55 1.50 0.90 8.43
CA PHE A 55 2.46 0.10 7.67
C PHE A 55 3.28 1.00 6.75
N LEU A 56 4.60 0.80 6.74
CA LEU A 56 5.51 1.53 5.85
C LEU A 56 6.20 0.56 4.91
N SER A 57 6.04 0.79 3.61
CA SER A 57 6.71 0.04 2.56
C SER A 57 8.21 0.30 2.55
N HIS A 58 8.62 1.55 2.76
CA HIS A 58 10.00 1.98 2.84
C HIS A 58 10.12 3.38 3.49
N ALA A 59 11.33 3.92 3.59
CA ALA A 59 11.62 5.08 4.42
C ALA A 59 11.61 6.42 3.69
N HIS A 60 11.37 6.50 2.37
CA HIS A 60 11.32 7.78 1.66
C HIS A 60 10.26 8.71 2.24
N GLY A 61 10.53 10.02 2.17
CA GLY A 61 9.69 11.04 2.82
C GLY A 61 8.27 11.11 2.29
N ASP A 62 8.05 10.77 1.03
CA ASP A 62 6.74 10.67 0.37
C ASP A 62 5.95 9.40 0.72
N HIS A 63 6.48 8.56 1.64
CA HIS A 63 5.80 7.42 2.24
C HIS A 63 5.79 7.50 3.76
N SER A 64 6.91 7.88 4.37
CA SER A 64 7.09 7.87 5.82
C SER A 64 6.82 9.21 6.52
N GLY A 65 6.64 10.30 5.73
CA GLY A 65 6.73 11.68 6.20
C GLY A 65 5.79 12.05 7.36
N ASP A 66 4.59 11.51 7.41
CA ASP A 66 3.61 11.80 8.45
C ASP A 66 3.40 10.63 9.45
N ALA A 67 4.13 9.52 9.30
CA ALA A 67 3.96 8.33 10.14
C ALA A 67 4.16 8.63 11.63
N GLU A 68 5.22 9.38 11.98
CA GLU A 68 5.50 9.80 13.36
C GLU A 68 4.35 10.64 13.93
N ALA A 69 3.90 11.65 13.19
CA ALA A 69 2.86 12.57 13.64
C ALA A 69 1.51 11.86 13.84
N VAL A 70 1.15 10.92 12.97
CA VAL A 70 -0.08 10.13 13.12
C VAL A 70 0.07 9.16 14.29
N SER A 71 1.19 8.43 14.41
CA SER A 71 1.45 7.49 15.52
C SER A 71 1.37 8.19 16.88
N GLN A 72 2.03 9.34 17.02
CA GLN A 72 2.00 10.12 18.30
C GLN A 72 0.60 10.62 18.67
N LYS A 73 -0.26 10.94 17.68
CA LYS A 73 -1.63 11.41 17.92
C LYS A 73 -2.61 10.28 18.25
N THR A 74 -2.40 9.10 17.68
CA THR A 74 -3.37 7.99 17.74
C THR A 74 -2.94 6.87 18.68
N GLY A 75 -1.63 6.73 18.91
CA GLY A 75 -1.03 5.58 19.58
C GLY A 75 -0.85 4.36 18.67
N ALA A 76 -1.20 4.45 17.38
CA ALA A 76 -1.05 3.36 16.43
C ALA A 76 0.43 2.98 16.24
N PRO A 77 0.82 1.71 16.39
CA PRO A 77 2.19 1.30 16.16
C PRO A 77 2.57 1.37 14.68
N ILE A 78 3.82 1.78 14.42
CA ILE A 78 4.42 1.79 13.09
C ILE A 78 5.05 0.43 12.83
N ILE A 79 4.69 -0.21 11.72
CA ILE A 79 5.15 -1.55 11.32
C ILE A 79 5.93 -1.43 10.02
N GLY A 80 7.13 -1.97 10.00
CA GLY A 80 8.01 -1.98 8.85
C GLY A 80 9.20 -2.90 9.05
N VAL A 81 10.20 -2.82 8.17
CA VAL A 81 11.45 -3.55 8.34
C VAL A 81 12.21 -3.07 9.59
N TRP A 82 13.21 -3.83 10.03
CA TRP A 82 13.90 -3.58 11.28
C TRP A 82 14.45 -2.16 11.43
N GLU A 83 14.97 -1.59 10.35
CA GLU A 83 15.54 -0.24 10.34
C GLU A 83 14.47 0.83 10.54
N ILE A 84 13.27 0.63 9.99
CA ILE A 84 12.10 1.49 10.22
C ILE A 84 11.67 1.43 11.69
N TYR A 85 11.57 0.22 12.25
CA TYR A 85 11.28 0.02 13.66
C TYR A 85 12.28 0.75 14.56
N ASP A 86 13.59 0.53 14.36
CA ASP A 86 14.65 1.14 15.17
C ASP A 86 14.63 2.68 15.09
N TYR A 87 14.38 3.21 13.90
CA TYR A 87 14.27 4.65 13.66
C TYR A 87 13.13 5.29 14.46
N TYR A 88 11.93 4.72 14.40
CA TYR A 88 10.75 5.28 15.07
C TYR A 88 10.71 4.98 16.57
N GLN A 89 11.24 3.84 17.00
CA GLN A 89 11.37 3.53 18.43
C GLN A 89 12.27 4.56 19.14
N LYS A 90 13.40 4.94 18.53
CA LYS A 90 14.28 6.00 19.05
C LYS A 90 13.60 7.38 19.12
N ARG A 91 12.52 7.60 18.40
CA ARG A 91 11.69 8.81 18.41
C ARG A 91 10.47 8.71 19.35
N GLY A 92 10.37 7.62 20.12
CA GLY A 92 9.32 7.45 21.12
C GLY A 92 7.97 6.97 20.56
N CYS A 93 7.92 6.53 19.30
CA CYS A 93 6.74 5.88 18.74
C CYS A 93 6.68 4.42 19.17
N GLN A 94 5.46 3.88 19.29
CA GLN A 94 5.29 2.43 19.30
C GLN A 94 5.64 1.90 17.89
N ALA A 95 6.46 0.86 17.83
CA ALA A 95 6.85 0.29 16.54
C ALA A 95 7.04 -1.23 16.63
N VAL A 96 6.85 -1.92 15.51
CA VAL A 96 7.06 -3.37 15.38
C VAL A 96 8.00 -3.62 14.20
N GLY A 97 9.16 -4.21 14.52
CA GLY A 97 10.17 -4.57 13.53
C GLY A 97 9.88 -5.93 12.91
N MET A 98 9.92 -5.96 11.59
CA MET A 98 9.76 -7.17 10.79
C MET A 98 10.93 -7.30 9.81
N ASN A 99 10.84 -8.24 8.88
CA ASN A 99 11.72 -8.32 7.73
C ASN A 99 11.00 -9.01 6.56
N VAL A 100 11.58 -8.92 5.36
CA VAL A 100 11.08 -9.59 4.15
C VAL A 100 10.81 -11.06 4.44
N GLY A 101 9.66 -11.56 4.01
CA GLY A 101 9.20 -12.93 4.27
C GLY A 101 8.50 -13.12 5.62
N GLY A 102 8.55 -12.13 6.53
CA GLY A 102 7.79 -12.15 7.77
C GLY A 102 6.29 -11.90 7.56
N THR A 103 5.46 -12.37 8.51
CA THR A 103 4.01 -12.12 8.50
C THR A 103 3.60 -11.53 9.84
N PHE A 104 2.94 -10.38 9.79
CA PHE A 104 2.24 -9.78 10.91
C PHE A 104 0.84 -10.40 10.99
N TYR A 105 0.40 -10.74 12.19
CA TYR A 105 -0.94 -11.26 12.46
C TYR A 105 -1.64 -10.34 13.46
N GLY A 106 -2.80 -9.84 13.13
CA GLY A 106 -3.55 -8.95 13.99
C GLY A 106 -4.91 -9.50 14.40
N PRO A 107 -5.33 -9.28 15.67
CA PRO A 107 -4.51 -8.86 16.81
C PRO A 107 -3.76 -10.02 17.48
N GLU A 108 -4.16 -11.27 17.24
CA GLU A 108 -3.59 -12.48 17.86
C GLU A 108 -3.19 -13.50 16.80
N LYS A 109 -2.02 -14.11 16.96
CA LYS A 109 -1.50 -15.08 15.98
C LYS A 109 -2.40 -16.32 15.82
N ALA A 110 -3.00 -16.80 16.91
CA ALA A 110 -3.94 -17.92 16.87
C ALA A 110 -5.37 -17.40 16.66
N GLY A 111 -5.91 -17.55 15.45
CA GLY A 111 -7.22 -17.02 15.09
C GLY A 111 -7.20 -15.54 14.71
N ALA A 112 -6.09 -15.09 14.10
CA ALA A 112 -5.93 -13.73 13.60
C ALA A 112 -7.08 -13.33 12.66
N ASP A 113 -7.60 -12.12 12.87
CA ASP A 113 -8.68 -11.57 12.03
C ASP A 113 -8.15 -11.08 10.68
N PHE A 114 -6.83 -10.86 10.55
CA PHE A 114 -6.13 -10.54 9.31
C PHE A 114 -4.63 -10.86 9.41
N SER A 115 -3.97 -10.91 8.28
CA SER A 115 -2.52 -11.04 8.17
C SER A 115 -1.94 -10.08 7.15
N VAL A 116 -0.69 -9.64 7.38
CA VAL A 116 0.08 -8.79 6.45
C VAL A 116 1.46 -9.40 6.32
N LYS A 117 1.76 -9.95 5.13
CA LYS A 117 3.07 -10.54 4.82
C LYS A 117 3.91 -9.55 4.05
N LEU A 118 5.16 -9.37 4.49
CA LEU A 118 6.16 -8.57 3.78
C LEU A 118 6.76 -9.40 2.65
N VAL A 119 6.71 -8.87 1.43
CA VAL A 119 7.30 -9.48 0.22
C VAL A 119 8.35 -8.55 -0.37
N PRO A 120 9.28 -9.03 -1.22
CA PRO A 120 10.30 -8.19 -1.82
C PRO A 120 9.72 -7.05 -2.66
N ALA A 121 10.40 -5.89 -2.64
CA ALA A 121 10.25 -4.81 -3.59
C ALA A 121 11.64 -4.34 -4.04
N ILE A 122 11.78 -3.86 -5.27
CA ILE A 122 13.05 -3.42 -5.83
C ILE A 122 13.05 -1.90 -5.94
N HIS A 123 13.59 -1.26 -4.92
CA HIS A 123 13.67 0.19 -4.81
C HIS A 123 14.80 0.56 -3.83
N THR A 124 15.01 1.85 -3.57
CA THR A 124 15.89 2.36 -2.52
C THR A 124 15.10 2.70 -1.27
N SER A 125 15.78 2.88 -0.14
CA SER A 125 15.09 3.22 1.12
C SER A 125 16.05 4.00 2.02
N SER A 126 15.74 5.28 2.20
CA SER A 126 16.42 6.15 3.16
C SER A 126 15.43 7.17 3.72
N PHE A 127 15.58 7.51 5.00
CA PHE A 127 14.84 8.61 5.59
C PHE A 127 15.31 9.96 5.05
N PRO A 128 14.49 11.04 5.16
CA PRO A 128 14.86 12.37 4.68
C PRO A 128 16.15 12.94 5.32
N ASP A 129 16.52 12.47 6.50
CA ASP A 129 17.76 12.84 7.20
C ASP A 129 19.00 12.06 6.72
N GLY A 130 18.83 11.18 5.72
CA GLY A 130 19.89 10.33 5.16
C GLY A 130 20.11 9.02 5.93
N THR A 131 19.36 8.75 6.99
CA THR A 131 19.44 7.46 7.71
C THR A 131 18.97 6.33 6.79
N TYR A 132 19.72 5.22 6.76
CA TYR A 132 19.33 4.03 6.01
C TYR A 132 18.03 3.44 6.54
N GLY A 133 17.06 3.22 5.65
CA GLY A 133 15.70 2.78 6.00
C GLY A 133 15.45 1.28 5.86
N GLY A 134 16.50 0.48 5.64
CA GLY A 134 16.35 -0.94 5.37
C GLY A 134 16.00 -1.22 3.90
N VAL A 135 15.59 -2.44 3.61
CA VAL A 135 15.13 -2.84 2.28
C VAL A 135 13.66 -2.46 2.09
N PRO A 136 13.25 -1.99 0.89
CA PRO A 136 11.84 -1.76 0.60
C PRO A 136 11.06 -3.06 0.51
N VAL A 137 9.76 -2.98 0.79
CA VAL A 137 8.86 -4.13 0.80
C VAL A 137 7.52 -3.80 0.16
N GLY A 138 6.90 -4.80 -0.45
CA GLY A 138 5.48 -4.87 -0.70
C GLY A 138 4.77 -5.68 0.38
N PHE A 139 3.45 -5.76 0.28
CA PHE A 139 2.60 -6.43 1.26
C PHE A 139 1.57 -7.32 0.57
N VAL A 140 1.36 -8.52 1.12
CA VAL A 140 0.17 -9.33 0.85
C VAL A 140 -0.71 -9.28 2.09
N ILE A 141 -1.90 -8.70 1.97
CA ILE A 141 -2.84 -8.46 3.05
C ILE A 141 -4.05 -9.37 2.87
N SER A 142 -4.39 -10.18 3.88
CA SER A 142 -5.55 -11.07 3.81
C SER A 142 -6.37 -11.03 5.10
N ASP A 143 -7.71 -11.00 4.97
CA ASP A 143 -8.65 -11.20 6.08
C ASP A 143 -9.34 -12.56 6.02
N GLY A 144 -8.83 -13.48 5.20
CA GLY A 144 -9.38 -14.81 4.99
C GLY A 144 -10.57 -14.87 4.02
N THR A 145 -11.08 -13.71 3.56
CA THR A 145 -12.16 -13.61 2.55
C THR A 145 -11.72 -12.89 1.29
N GLN A 146 -10.78 -11.98 1.42
CA GLN A 146 -10.15 -11.23 0.34
C GLN A 146 -8.64 -11.17 0.57
N THR A 147 -7.90 -11.07 -0.51
CA THR A 147 -6.44 -10.90 -0.49
C THR A 147 -6.03 -9.80 -1.44
N ILE A 148 -5.25 -8.84 -0.93
CA ILE A 148 -4.74 -7.68 -1.67
C ILE A 148 -3.22 -7.74 -1.70
N TYR A 149 -2.63 -7.47 -2.85
CA TYR A 149 -1.21 -7.16 -2.98
C TYR A 149 -1.02 -5.65 -3.08
N TYR A 150 -0.16 -5.09 -2.23
CA TYR A 150 0.34 -3.72 -2.35
C TYR A 150 1.84 -3.77 -2.62
N ALA A 151 2.26 -3.26 -3.77
CA ALA A 151 3.64 -3.37 -4.22
C ALA A 151 4.62 -2.48 -3.43
N GLY A 152 4.14 -1.40 -2.81
CA GLY A 152 5.00 -0.28 -2.41
C GLY A 152 5.63 0.37 -3.65
N ASP A 153 6.76 1.03 -3.48
CA ASP A 153 7.57 1.50 -4.59
C ASP A 153 8.49 0.38 -5.07
N THR A 154 8.41 0.08 -6.36
CA THR A 154 9.18 -1.01 -6.96
C THR A 154 9.33 -0.83 -8.46
N ALA A 155 10.39 -1.41 -9.02
CA ALA A 155 10.45 -1.78 -10.43
C ALA A 155 9.62 -3.06 -10.68
N LEU A 156 9.33 -3.37 -11.94
CA LEU A 156 8.82 -4.67 -12.36
C LEU A 156 9.79 -5.78 -11.96
N THR A 157 9.29 -6.86 -11.37
CA THR A 157 10.11 -7.98 -10.90
C THR A 157 9.40 -9.32 -11.00
N VAL A 158 10.15 -10.37 -11.32
CA VAL A 158 9.65 -11.74 -11.36
C VAL A 158 9.17 -12.28 -10.01
N GLU A 159 9.53 -11.64 -8.91
CA GLU A 159 9.03 -11.99 -7.57
C GLU A 159 7.49 -11.86 -7.48
N MET A 160 6.86 -11.11 -8.40
CA MET A 160 5.41 -10.98 -8.51
C MET A 160 4.73 -12.29 -8.92
N GLU A 161 5.37 -13.13 -9.78
CA GLU A 161 4.88 -14.47 -10.10
C GLU A 161 4.79 -15.36 -8.85
N LEU A 162 5.76 -15.28 -7.94
CA LEU A 162 5.76 -16.04 -6.69
C LEU A 162 4.61 -15.63 -5.77
N VAL A 163 4.14 -14.39 -5.86
CA VAL A 163 2.95 -13.94 -5.13
C VAL A 163 1.70 -14.59 -5.75
N ALA A 164 1.56 -14.55 -7.08
CA ALA A 164 0.44 -15.15 -7.79
C ALA A 164 0.36 -16.69 -7.58
N GLU A 165 1.49 -17.38 -7.60
CA GLU A 165 1.55 -18.83 -7.34
C GLU A 165 1.03 -19.22 -5.94
N ARG A 166 1.09 -18.31 -4.97
CA ARG A 166 0.77 -18.59 -3.54
C ARG A 166 -0.55 -18.00 -3.08
N TYR A 167 -1.03 -16.96 -3.73
CA TYR A 167 -2.19 -16.20 -3.31
C TYR A 167 -3.11 -15.92 -4.49
N GLN A 168 -4.39 -16.18 -4.32
CA GLN A 168 -5.40 -15.66 -5.21
C GLN A 168 -5.69 -14.20 -4.78
N LEU A 169 -5.40 -13.27 -5.66
CA LEU A 169 -5.52 -11.84 -5.38
C LEU A 169 -6.87 -11.31 -5.88
N ASP A 170 -7.54 -10.53 -5.05
CA ASP A 170 -8.73 -9.78 -5.44
C ASP A 170 -8.37 -8.39 -6.01
N LEU A 171 -7.19 -7.86 -5.65
CA LEU A 171 -6.70 -6.55 -6.06
C LEU A 171 -5.19 -6.48 -5.97
N ALA A 172 -4.55 -5.86 -6.95
CA ALA A 172 -3.19 -5.35 -6.82
C ALA A 172 -3.19 -3.82 -6.73
N ILE A 173 -2.40 -3.25 -5.81
CA ILE A 173 -2.16 -1.81 -5.68
C ILE A 173 -0.74 -1.57 -6.18
N LEU A 174 -0.62 -0.90 -7.34
CA LEU A 174 0.63 -0.77 -8.08
C LEU A 174 0.99 0.70 -8.31
N PRO A 175 2.27 1.09 -8.17
CA PRO A 175 2.75 2.38 -8.66
C PRO A 175 2.72 2.38 -10.19
N ILE A 176 2.25 3.48 -10.81
CA ILE A 176 2.06 3.59 -12.26
C ILE A 176 2.60 4.90 -12.84
N GLY A 177 3.27 5.73 -12.03
CA GLY A 177 3.69 7.08 -12.43
C GLY A 177 4.98 7.11 -13.24
N GLY A 178 5.73 6.04 -13.30
CA GLY A 178 7.05 6.00 -13.93
C GLY A 178 8.09 6.83 -13.20
N HIS A 179 9.21 7.12 -13.86
CA HIS A 179 10.36 7.89 -13.42
C HIS A 179 11.07 7.34 -12.17
N PHE A 180 10.36 7.12 -11.07
CA PHE A 180 10.90 6.58 -9.81
C PHE A 180 10.49 5.14 -9.55
N THR A 181 9.42 4.67 -10.20
CA THR A 181 8.82 3.34 -10.04
C THR A 181 8.43 2.78 -11.39
N MET A 182 7.66 1.70 -11.43
CA MET A 182 7.02 1.22 -12.65
C MET A 182 6.24 2.35 -13.34
N ASP A 183 6.29 2.40 -14.65
CA ASP A 183 5.36 3.17 -15.47
C ASP A 183 4.09 2.34 -15.78
N VAL A 184 3.23 2.85 -16.66
CA VAL A 184 1.98 2.19 -17.02
C VAL A 184 2.23 0.85 -17.74
N GLU A 185 3.24 0.77 -18.61
CA GLU A 185 3.57 -0.45 -19.37
C GLU A 185 4.10 -1.54 -18.44
N ASP A 186 5.03 -1.20 -17.55
CA ASP A 186 5.55 -2.11 -16.51
C ASP A 186 4.43 -2.57 -15.56
N ALA A 187 3.52 -1.68 -15.18
CA ALA A 187 2.42 -2.01 -14.27
C ALA A 187 1.36 -2.91 -14.94
N VAL A 188 1.15 -2.80 -16.24
CA VAL A 188 0.33 -3.75 -17.02
C VAL A 188 0.96 -5.14 -16.99
N GLU A 189 2.27 -5.24 -17.25
CA GLU A 189 3.00 -6.52 -17.17
C GLU A 189 2.98 -7.08 -15.73
N ALA A 190 3.14 -6.22 -14.71
CA ALA A 190 3.02 -6.63 -13.32
C ALA A 190 1.64 -7.21 -12.99
N ALA A 191 0.57 -6.65 -13.54
CA ALA A 191 -0.79 -7.17 -13.35
C ALA A 191 -0.96 -8.57 -13.97
N LEU A 192 -0.34 -8.81 -15.14
CA LEU A 192 -0.31 -10.13 -15.78
C LEU A 192 0.50 -11.14 -14.96
N LEU A 193 1.67 -10.77 -14.46
CA LEU A 193 2.49 -11.64 -13.60
C LEU A 193 1.77 -11.97 -12.27
N LEU A 194 0.98 -11.05 -11.74
CA LEU A 194 0.18 -11.22 -10.53
C LEU A 194 -1.12 -12.00 -10.75
N ASP A 195 -1.48 -12.30 -12.00
CA ASP A 195 -2.74 -12.96 -12.39
C ASP A 195 -3.97 -12.29 -11.73
N VAL A 196 -4.09 -10.95 -11.89
CA VAL A 196 -5.12 -10.15 -11.22
C VAL A 196 -5.96 -9.37 -12.24
N SER A 197 -7.29 -9.39 -12.07
CA SER A 197 -8.23 -8.65 -12.95
C SER A 197 -8.47 -7.20 -12.53
N HIS A 198 -8.05 -6.82 -11.32
CA HIS A 198 -8.29 -5.48 -10.77
C HIS A 198 -6.99 -4.87 -10.25
N VAL A 199 -6.67 -3.67 -10.72
CA VAL A 199 -5.51 -2.88 -10.26
C VAL A 199 -5.98 -1.53 -9.75
N MET A 200 -5.50 -1.12 -8.57
CA MET A 200 -5.59 0.26 -8.09
C MET A 200 -4.26 0.96 -8.37
N GLY A 201 -4.28 2.02 -9.18
CA GLY A 201 -3.10 2.84 -9.44
C GLY A 201 -2.78 3.76 -8.27
N VAL A 202 -1.48 3.84 -7.91
CA VAL A 202 -0.92 4.75 -6.90
C VAL A 202 0.36 5.39 -7.44
N HIS A 203 0.96 6.33 -6.70
CA HIS A 203 2.23 6.97 -7.02
C HIS A 203 2.24 7.63 -8.42
N TYR A 204 1.16 8.33 -8.78
CA TYR A 204 1.00 9.05 -10.05
C TYR A 204 0.37 10.43 -9.84
N ASN A 205 0.56 11.36 -10.78
CA ASN A 205 -0.05 12.70 -10.83
C ASN A 205 0.10 13.57 -9.57
N THR A 206 1.02 13.21 -8.66
CA THR A 206 1.31 14.03 -7.47
C THR A 206 2.35 15.10 -7.78
N PHE A 207 3.36 14.76 -8.58
CA PHE A 207 4.45 15.64 -8.97
C PHE A 207 4.66 15.57 -10.50
N PRO A 208 5.23 16.64 -11.14
CA PRO A 208 5.41 16.66 -12.58
C PRO A 208 6.16 15.45 -13.19
N PRO A 209 7.21 14.88 -12.55
CA PRO A 209 7.93 13.74 -13.12
C PRO A 209 7.10 12.45 -13.20
N ILE A 210 6.04 12.34 -12.41
CA ILE A 210 5.15 11.14 -12.35
C ILE A 210 3.76 11.44 -12.91
N ALA A 211 3.66 12.43 -13.80
CA ALA A 211 2.41 12.79 -14.46
C ALA A 211 2.11 11.82 -15.59
N ILE A 212 0.90 11.27 -15.59
CA ILE A 212 0.39 10.36 -16.62
C ILE A 212 -0.95 10.86 -17.18
N SER A 213 -1.36 10.31 -18.32
CA SER A 213 -2.72 10.42 -18.84
C SER A 213 -3.60 9.32 -18.24
N ASP A 214 -4.61 9.71 -17.47
CA ASP A 214 -5.56 8.76 -16.85
C ASP A 214 -6.29 7.92 -17.91
N GLU A 215 -6.61 8.52 -19.08
CA GLU A 215 -7.30 7.86 -20.18
C GLU A 215 -6.40 6.82 -20.85
N ASP A 216 -5.15 7.19 -21.18
CA ASP A 216 -4.19 6.27 -21.82
C ASP A 216 -3.83 5.12 -20.87
N ALA A 217 -3.65 5.41 -19.58
CA ALA A 217 -3.39 4.37 -18.58
C ALA A 217 -4.53 3.35 -18.49
N LYS A 218 -5.79 3.82 -18.38
CA LYS A 218 -6.95 2.91 -18.36
C LYS A 218 -7.04 2.07 -19.62
N LYS A 219 -6.81 2.69 -20.78
CA LYS A 219 -6.84 1.98 -22.07
C LYS A 219 -5.79 0.87 -22.13
N ALA A 220 -4.55 1.12 -21.65
CA ALA A 220 -3.49 0.12 -21.65
C ALA A 220 -3.85 -1.11 -20.81
N PHE A 221 -4.46 -0.92 -19.65
CA PHE A 221 -4.95 -2.03 -18.82
C PHE A 221 -6.14 -2.75 -19.43
N ASP A 222 -7.12 -2.00 -20.00
CA ASP A 222 -8.29 -2.58 -20.66
C ASP A 222 -7.91 -3.47 -21.85
N GLU A 223 -6.84 -3.14 -22.61
CA GLU A 223 -6.34 -3.93 -23.74
C GLU A 223 -5.89 -5.34 -23.35
N VAL A 224 -5.53 -5.56 -22.08
CA VAL A 224 -5.15 -6.89 -21.54
C VAL A 224 -6.24 -7.50 -20.65
N GLY A 225 -7.42 -6.90 -20.59
CA GLY A 225 -8.55 -7.41 -19.81
C GLY A 225 -8.47 -7.11 -18.29
N VAL A 226 -7.62 -6.19 -17.87
CA VAL A 226 -7.47 -5.76 -16.48
C VAL A 226 -8.17 -4.42 -16.27
N THR A 227 -8.89 -4.27 -15.17
CA THR A 227 -9.57 -3.01 -14.83
C THR A 227 -8.67 -2.14 -13.95
N LEU A 228 -8.25 -0.96 -14.45
CA LEU A 228 -7.52 0.03 -13.68
C LEU A 228 -8.46 0.97 -12.92
N HIS A 229 -8.35 0.96 -11.60
CA HIS A 229 -9.08 1.85 -10.70
C HIS A 229 -8.20 3.03 -10.29
N LEU A 230 -8.57 4.25 -10.73
CA LEU A 230 -7.97 5.52 -10.28
C LEU A 230 -8.94 6.16 -9.30
N LEU A 231 -8.66 6.02 -8.01
CA LEU A 231 -9.61 6.38 -6.96
C LEU A 231 -9.65 7.88 -6.69
N ALA A 232 -10.84 8.40 -6.40
CA ALA A 232 -11.02 9.76 -5.96
C ALA A 232 -10.50 9.95 -4.52
N VAL A 233 -9.70 10.99 -4.30
CA VAL A 233 -9.10 11.31 -2.99
C VAL A 233 -10.17 11.58 -1.93
N GLY A 234 -10.00 10.98 -0.75
CA GLY A 234 -10.92 11.11 0.38
C GLY A 234 -12.23 10.33 0.23
N LYS A 235 -12.35 9.46 -0.78
CA LYS A 235 -13.55 8.64 -0.98
C LYS A 235 -13.26 7.18 -0.67
N ALA A 236 -14.19 6.57 0.08
CA ALA A 236 -14.15 5.14 0.34
C ALA A 236 -14.62 4.35 -0.89
N TRP A 237 -13.99 3.21 -1.12
CA TRP A 237 -14.24 2.31 -2.23
C TRP A 237 -14.19 0.86 -1.75
N GLU A 238 -15.20 0.08 -2.10
CA GLU A 238 -15.24 -1.34 -1.77
C GLU A 238 -14.34 -2.12 -2.73
N VAL A 239 -13.46 -2.94 -2.17
CA VAL A 239 -12.56 -3.80 -2.95
C VAL A 239 -13.39 -4.83 -3.71
N PRO A 240 -13.23 -4.94 -5.05
CA PRO A 240 -13.91 -5.97 -5.81
C PRO A 240 -13.51 -7.35 -5.30
N LYS A 241 -14.35 -8.35 -5.54
CA LYS A 241 -13.98 -9.76 -5.35
C LYS A 241 -13.74 -10.37 -6.71
N GLU A 242 -12.62 -11.08 -6.82
CA GLU A 242 -12.37 -11.93 -7.98
C GLU A 242 -13.52 -12.92 -8.10
N GLN A 243 -14.18 -12.95 -9.25
CA GLN A 243 -15.19 -13.96 -9.52
C GLN A 243 -14.46 -15.28 -9.82
N ASN A 244 -14.49 -16.21 -8.88
CA ASN A 244 -14.08 -17.57 -9.15
C ASN A 244 -14.85 -18.06 -10.36
N GLY A 245 -14.20 -18.22 -11.50
CA GLY A 245 -14.76 -18.90 -12.66
C GLY A 245 -15.14 -20.30 -12.22
N GLN A 246 -16.42 -20.51 -11.90
CA GLN A 246 -17.01 -21.84 -11.92
C GLN A 246 -17.09 -22.26 -13.37
N GLU A 247 -16.00 -22.72 -13.93
CA GLU A 247 -16.08 -23.63 -15.08
C GLU A 247 -16.38 -25.02 -14.50
N GLY A 248 -17.64 -25.46 -14.75
CA GLY A 248 -18.14 -26.77 -14.41
C GLY A 248 -17.63 -27.87 -15.35
#